data_c12e36532cc2980f76428cac92d1c872
#
_entry.id   c12e36532cc2980f76428cac92d1c872
#
_cell.length_a   1.000
_cell.length_b   1.000
_cell.length_c   1.000
_cell.angle_alpha   90.00
_cell.angle_beta   90.00
_cell.angle_gamma   90.00
#
_symmetry.space_group_name_H-M   'P 1'
#
loop_
_entity.id
_entity.type
_entity.pdbx_description
1 polymer ?
#
loop_
_entity_poly.entity_id
_entity_poly.type
_entity_poly.pdbx_seq_one_letter_code
_entity_poly.pdbx_strand_id
1 'polypeptide(L)'
;MKNRITKIAALLLAVIMVFTGCAQVDLNMKLNSNGTGNAEMLITINKSQANEALKKMGATDSQINDFWREYQNQLKENTASSNVTYSEEVIDGKSYIKLQKKQTLRKGKLTVDYGAGPNSYLSTETVYQLIKPETVDSAADLSAVNTDDIEMNITFTFPKEIVSTNGTLSADKKTVSYKVPLDKTTELFATTNKNETMASVKAKIKKANTIANTKITKTKVKKTSAKVKTTSATIKFRKVSDAVSYEVQCSTSKKFTKAKTLTTKKTSYTVKKLKKGKKYYVRVRAKKLNLIEEDVYSKWVKKSFKIKASKKTKK
;
A
#
# COMPACT_ATOMS: atom_id res chain seq x y z
N MET A 1 2.49 -9.26 -6.69
CA MET A 1 2.45 -9.77 -5.29
C MET A 1 1.34 -9.15 -4.45
N LYS A 2 1.00 -7.84 -4.62
CA LYS A 2 -0.11 -7.15 -3.89
C LYS A 2 -1.45 -7.91 -3.93
N ASN A 3 -1.86 -8.47 -5.07
CA ASN A 3 -3.16 -9.15 -5.21
C ASN A 3 -3.30 -10.50 -4.49
N ARG A 4 -2.21 -11.11 -3.99
CA ARG A 4 -2.30 -12.42 -3.33
C ARG A 4 -2.52 -12.29 -1.82
N ILE A 5 -1.85 -11.34 -1.19
CA ILE A 5 -2.02 -11.08 0.26
C ILE A 5 -3.43 -10.55 0.52
N THR A 6 -3.92 -9.64 -0.34
CA THR A 6 -5.28 -9.09 -0.26
C THR A 6 -6.36 -10.17 -0.47
N LYS A 7 -6.12 -11.14 -1.37
CA LYS A 7 -7.08 -12.24 -1.60
C LYS A 7 -7.15 -13.23 -0.44
N ILE A 8 -6.01 -13.54 0.20
CA ILE A 8 -5.98 -14.42 1.37
C ILE A 8 -6.63 -13.73 2.57
N ALA A 9 -6.33 -12.44 2.79
CA ALA A 9 -6.97 -11.64 3.83
C ALA A 9 -8.48 -11.49 3.57
N ALA A 10 -8.90 -11.25 2.33
CA ALA A 10 -10.32 -11.14 1.97
C ALA A 10 -11.08 -12.49 2.11
N LEU A 11 -10.45 -13.62 1.75
CA LEU A 11 -11.05 -14.95 1.95
C LEU A 11 -11.18 -15.29 3.45
N LEU A 12 -10.17 -14.94 4.25
CA LEU A 12 -10.18 -15.11 5.70
C LEU A 12 -11.18 -14.18 6.37
N LEU A 13 -11.27 -12.91 5.93
CA LEU A 13 -12.26 -11.94 6.40
C LEU A 13 -13.70 -12.38 6.05
N ALA A 14 -13.94 -12.91 4.86
CA ALA A 14 -15.27 -13.42 4.48
C ALA A 14 -15.73 -14.57 5.38
N VAL A 15 -14.80 -15.44 5.81
CA VAL A 15 -15.12 -16.54 6.75
C VAL A 15 -15.29 -16.01 8.17
N ILE A 16 -14.48 -15.04 8.60
CA ILE A 16 -14.62 -14.39 9.91
C ILE A 16 -15.96 -13.67 10.01
N MET A 17 -16.42 -13.01 8.94
CA MET A 17 -17.70 -12.30 8.90
C MET A 17 -18.92 -13.22 8.96
N VAL A 18 -18.80 -14.47 8.49
CA VAL A 18 -19.90 -15.45 8.59
C VAL A 18 -20.11 -15.94 10.03
N PHE A 19 -19.07 -15.83 10.90
CA PHE A 19 -19.09 -16.37 12.26
C PHE A 19 -18.75 -15.28 13.28
N THR A 20 -19.61 -14.27 13.39
CA THR A 20 -19.47 -13.21 14.40
C THR A 20 -19.25 -13.78 15.81
N GLY A 21 -18.19 -13.32 16.46
CA GLY A 21 -17.78 -13.81 17.79
C GLY A 21 -17.01 -15.13 17.81
N CYS A 22 -16.84 -15.82 16.66
CA CYS A 22 -16.13 -17.10 16.59
C CYS A 22 -14.67 -16.98 16.18
N ALA A 23 -14.22 -15.80 15.73
CA ALA A 23 -12.85 -15.60 15.28
C ALA A 23 -12.18 -14.41 15.97
N GLN A 24 -10.90 -14.57 16.25
CA GLN A 24 -10.02 -13.53 16.78
C GLN A 24 -8.84 -13.35 15.85
N VAL A 25 -8.45 -12.10 15.60
CA VAL A 25 -7.28 -11.73 14.81
C VAL A 25 -6.30 -10.99 15.71
N ASP A 26 -5.10 -11.56 15.87
CA ASP A 26 -4.02 -10.95 16.61
C ASP A 26 -2.87 -10.61 15.67
N LEU A 27 -2.46 -9.35 15.66
CA LEU A 27 -1.28 -8.87 14.96
C LEU A 27 -0.24 -8.44 15.99
N ASN A 28 0.83 -9.20 16.13
CA ASN A 28 1.90 -8.94 17.06
C ASN A 28 3.15 -8.47 16.32
N MET A 29 3.72 -7.36 16.74
CA MET A 29 4.94 -6.84 16.17
C MET A 29 5.96 -6.52 17.25
N LYS A 30 7.16 -7.11 17.11
CA LYS A 30 8.31 -6.82 17.94
C LYS A 30 9.35 -6.03 17.14
N LEU A 31 9.66 -4.83 17.59
CA LEU A 31 10.69 -3.96 17.03
C LEU A 31 12.00 -4.15 17.78
N ASN A 32 13.10 -4.33 17.07
CA ASN A 32 14.40 -4.60 17.64
C ASN A 32 15.30 -3.37 17.61
N SER A 33 16.19 -3.21 18.60
CA SER A 33 17.14 -2.09 18.71
C SER A 33 18.10 -1.97 17.51
N ASN A 34 18.37 -3.08 16.81
CA ASN A 34 19.23 -3.12 15.63
C ASN A 34 18.57 -2.58 14.33
N GLY A 35 17.30 -2.17 14.42
CA GLY A 35 16.56 -1.62 13.29
C GLY A 35 15.74 -2.64 12.49
N THR A 36 15.68 -3.90 12.92
CA THR A 36 14.82 -4.96 12.37
C THR A 36 13.54 -5.12 13.18
N GLY A 37 12.66 -6.02 12.77
CA GLY A 37 11.48 -6.41 13.53
C GLY A 37 10.99 -7.78 13.12
N ASN A 38 10.03 -8.30 13.90
CA ASN A 38 9.30 -9.51 13.61
C ASN A 38 7.81 -9.20 13.71
N ALA A 39 7.05 -9.60 12.72
CA ALA A 39 5.60 -9.51 12.70
C ALA A 39 5.01 -10.91 12.69
N GLU A 40 3.96 -11.09 13.46
CA GLU A 40 3.18 -12.33 13.53
C GLU A 40 1.70 -11.96 13.41
N MET A 41 1.02 -12.64 12.51
CA MET A 41 -0.43 -12.64 12.42
C MET A 41 -0.92 -14.00 12.87
N LEU A 42 -1.83 -14.01 13.83
CA LEU A 42 -2.52 -15.19 14.30
C LEU A 42 -4.02 -14.99 14.13
N ILE A 43 -4.67 -15.90 13.42
CA ILE A 43 -6.12 -15.96 13.34
C ILE A 43 -6.55 -17.22 14.07
N THR A 44 -7.40 -17.06 15.07
CA THR A 44 -7.96 -18.15 15.85
C THR A 44 -9.45 -18.23 15.60
N ILE A 45 -9.95 -19.36 15.12
CA ILE A 45 -11.36 -19.61 14.86
C ILE A 45 -11.86 -20.66 15.85
N ASN A 46 -12.87 -20.32 16.64
CA ASN A 46 -13.56 -21.28 17.51
C ASN A 46 -14.52 -22.12 16.66
N LYS A 47 -14.04 -23.30 16.24
CA LYS A 47 -14.80 -24.24 15.38
C LYS A 47 -16.07 -24.76 16.08
N SER A 48 -16.00 -24.98 17.39
CA SER A 48 -17.18 -25.42 18.16
C SER A 48 -18.29 -24.39 18.16
N GLN A 49 -17.96 -23.12 18.41
CA GLN A 49 -18.92 -22.00 18.38
C GLN A 49 -19.44 -21.76 16.95
N ALA A 50 -18.58 -21.87 15.94
CA ALA A 50 -18.98 -21.77 14.54
C ALA A 50 -19.98 -22.88 14.15
N ASN A 51 -19.76 -24.10 14.61
CA ASN A 51 -20.70 -25.22 14.37
C ASN A 51 -22.07 -24.95 15.00
N GLU A 52 -22.12 -24.40 16.21
CA GLU A 52 -23.38 -24.03 16.86
C GLU A 52 -24.11 -22.93 16.07
N ALA A 53 -23.38 -21.93 15.57
CA ALA A 53 -23.95 -20.89 14.74
C ALA A 53 -24.54 -21.45 13.44
N LEU A 54 -23.82 -22.33 12.74
CA LEU A 54 -24.29 -22.99 11.53
C LEU A 54 -25.56 -23.84 11.78
N LYS A 55 -25.59 -24.57 12.90
CA LYS A 55 -26.78 -25.35 13.31
C LYS A 55 -28.00 -24.45 13.55
N LYS A 56 -27.80 -23.29 14.21
CA LYS A 56 -28.89 -22.29 14.40
C LYS A 56 -29.40 -21.74 13.09
N MET A 57 -28.56 -21.69 12.06
CA MET A 57 -28.95 -21.29 10.70
C MET A 57 -29.58 -22.44 9.89
N GLY A 58 -29.77 -23.63 10.49
CA GLY A 58 -30.42 -24.79 9.86
C GLY A 58 -29.48 -25.74 9.14
N ALA A 59 -28.16 -25.59 9.28
CA ALA A 59 -27.22 -26.50 8.66
C ALA A 59 -27.21 -27.88 9.40
N THR A 60 -27.20 -28.96 8.61
CA THR A 60 -27.05 -30.32 9.12
C THR A 60 -25.57 -30.61 9.46
N ASP A 61 -25.33 -31.64 10.30
CA ASP A 61 -23.94 -32.06 10.63
C ASP A 61 -23.15 -32.48 9.38
N SER A 62 -23.80 -33.06 8.37
CA SER A 62 -23.15 -33.38 7.08
C SER A 62 -22.69 -32.12 6.36
N GLN A 63 -23.54 -31.11 6.25
CA GLN A 63 -23.20 -29.82 5.60
C GLN A 63 -22.10 -29.10 6.34
N ILE A 64 -22.07 -29.13 7.68
CA ILE A 64 -21.01 -28.55 8.49
C ILE A 64 -19.68 -29.28 8.24
N ASN A 65 -19.68 -30.60 8.17
CA ASN A 65 -18.46 -31.37 7.86
C ASN A 65 -17.95 -31.08 6.44
N ASP A 66 -18.84 -30.99 5.45
CA ASP A 66 -18.48 -30.64 4.09
C ASP A 66 -17.91 -29.23 4.01
N PHE A 67 -18.49 -28.26 4.71
CA PHE A 67 -17.98 -26.90 4.83
C PHE A 67 -16.54 -26.87 5.37
N TRP A 68 -16.24 -27.53 6.48
CA TRP A 68 -14.90 -27.55 7.05
C TRP A 68 -13.89 -28.27 6.15
N ARG A 69 -14.31 -29.35 5.48
CA ARG A 69 -13.45 -30.06 4.51
C ARG A 69 -13.06 -29.14 3.35
N GLU A 70 -14.03 -28.44 2.76
CA GLU A 70 -13.78 -27.52 1.67
C GLU A 70 -12.92 -26.34 2.12
N TYR A 71 -13.21 -25.78 3.30
CA TYR A 71 -12.42 -24.71 3.90
C TYR A 71 -10.95 -25.10 4.11
N GLN A 72 -10.69 -26.29 4.65
CA GLN A 72 -9.35 -26.83 4.81
C GLN A 72 -8.61 -27.03 3.48
N ASN A 73 -9.32 -27.50 2.45
CA ASN A 73 -8.73 -27.67 1.12
C ASN A 73 -8.33 -26.33 0.52
N GLN A 74 -9.22 -25.34 0.58
CA GLN A 74 -8.92 -23.98 0.11
C GLN A 74 -7.77 -23.34 0.90
N LEU A 75 -7.70 -23.56 2.22
CA LEU A 75 -6.57 -23.11 3.03
C LEU A 75 -5.26 -23.75 2.59
N LYS A 76 -5.22 -25.07 2.41
CA LYS A 76 -4.02 -25.79 1.95
C LYS A 76 -3.53 -25.29 0.60
N GLU A 77 -4.42 -25.09 -0.36
CA GLU A 77 -4.07 -24.53 -1.68
C GLU A 77 -3.52 -23.11 -1.59
N ASN A 78 -4.15 -22.25 -0.79
CA ASN A 78 -3.76 -20.84 -0.65
C ASN A 78 -2.53 -20.65 0.25
N THR A 79 -2.28 -21.56 1.22
CA THR A 79 -1.15 -21.43 2.16
C THR A 79 0.13 -22.08 1.65
N ALA A 80 0.07 -23.05 0.75
CA ALA A 80 1.23 -23.74 0.17
C ALA A 80 2.31 -22.79 -0.40
N SER A 81 1.93 -21.56 -0.81
CA SER A 81 2.83 -20.53 -1.36
C SER A 81 3.04 -19.30 -0.46
N SER A 82 2.51 -19.28 0.79
CA SER A 82 2.34 -18.05 1.56
C SER A 82 3.02 -17.99 2.94
N ASN A 83 3.78 -19.00 3.33
CA ASN A 83 4.39 -19.12 4.68
C ASN A 83 3.36 -18.98 5.82
N VAL A 84 2.14 -19.47 5.60
CA VAL A 84 1.10 -19.58 6.64
C VAL A 84 1.08 -21.01 7.13
N THR A 85 1.14 -21.19 8.45
CA THR A 85 0.94 -22.51 9.09
C THR A 85 -0.50 -22.65 9.52
N TYR A 86 -1.04 -23.84 9.36
CA TYR A 86 -2.37 -24.25 9.78
C TYR A 86 -2.23 -25.29 10.90
N SER A 87 -3.00 -25.15 11.96
CA SER A 87 -3.14 -26.18 12.99
C SER A 87 -4.58 -26.23 13.52
N GLU A 88 -4.99 -27.41 13.99
CA GLU A 88 -6.20 -27.59 14.78
C GLU A 88 -5.80 -28.00 16.20
N GLU A 89 -6.46 -27.42 17.19
CA GLU A 89 -6.22 -27.67 18.61
C GLU A 89 -7.55 -27.85 19.34
N VAL A 90 -7.53 -28.65 20.40
CA VAL A 90 -8.66 -28.74 21.33
C VAL A 90 -8.20 -28.17 22.67
N ILE A 91 -8.89 -27.12 23.14
CA ILE A 91 -8.62 -26.43 24.39
C ILE A 91 -9.93 -26.43 25.19
N ASP A 92 -9.92 -26.96 26.41
CA ASP A 92 -11.08 -27.06 27.27
C ASP A 92 -12.32 -27.69 26.59
N GLY A 93 -12.09 -28.75 25.81
CA GLY A 93 -13.13 -29.46 25.06
C GLY A 93 -13.68 -28.72 23.82
N LYS A 94 -13.16 -27.56 23.47
CA LYS A 94 -13.55 -26.79 22.29
C LYS A 94 -12.49 -26.92 21.20
N SER A 95 -12.93 -27.09 19.96
CA SER A 95 -12.05 -27.18 18.79
C SER A 95 -11.76 -25.80 18.22
N TYR A 96 -10.49 -25.54 17.93
CA TYR A 96 -10.01 -24.29 17.34
C TYR A 96 -9.19 -24.56 16.08
N ILE A 97 -9.34 -23.69 15.09
CA ILE A 97 -8.45 -23.60 13.94
C ILE A 97 -7.54 -22.40 14.15
N LYS A 98 -6.24 -22.60 14.00
CA LYS A 98 -5.24 -21.54 14.06
C LYS A 98 -4.50 -21.40 12.75
N LEU A 99 -4.45 -20.16 12.25
CA LEU A 99 -3.67 -19.76 11.09
C LEU A 99 -2.61 -18.78 11.55
N GLN A 100 -1.35 -19.14 11.39
CA GLN A 100 -0.24 -18.32 11.85
C GLN A 100 0.66 -17.93 10.66
N LYS A 101 1.01 -16.67 10.56
CA LYS A 101 1.99 -16.16 9.62
C LYS A 101 3.06 -15.37 10.35
N LYS A 102 4.33 -15.75 10.16
CA LYS A 102 5.49 -15.04 10.70
C LYS A 102 6.25 -14.33 9.57
N GLN A 103 6.74 -13.14 9.85
CA GLN A 103 7.49 -12.33 8.90
C GLN A 103 8.59 -11.56 9.61
N THR A 104 9.82 -11.61 9.05
CA THR A 104 10.91 -10.75 9.48
C THR A 104 10.86 -9.42 8.73
N LEU A 105 10.97 -8.31 9.47
CA LEU A 105 10.99 -6.96 8.94
C LEU A 105 12.42 -6.47 8.86
N ARG A 106 12.88 -6.11 7.67
CA ARG A 106 14.27 -5.74 7.39
C ARG A 106 14.60 -4.33 7.89
N LYS A 107 15.83 -4.13 8.30
CA LYS A 107 16.35 -2.81 8.67
C LYS A 107 16.13 -1.79 7.55
N GLY A 108 15.55 -0.63 7.90
CA GLY A 108 15.23 0.42 6.94
C GLY A 108 14.07 0.13 6.00
N LYS A 109 13.39 -1.01 6.16
CA LYS A 109 12.25 -1.45 5.35
C LYS A 109 11.01 -1.79 6.18
N LEU A 110 10.97 -1.43 7.45
CA LEU A 110 9.89 -1.80 8.35
C LEU A 110 8.51 -1.46 7.80
N THR A 111 8.30 -0.21 7.34
CA THR A 111 7.01 0.22 6.77
C THR A 111 6.66 -0.54 5.49
N VAL A 112 7.65 -0.84 4.63
CA VAL A 112 7.48 -1.59 3.38
C VAL A 112 7.12 -3.04 3.67
N ASP A 113 7.90 -3.67 4.54
CA ASP A 113 7.77 -5.10 4.83
C ASP A 113 6.47 -5.39 5.60
N TYR A 114 6.04 -4.47 6.45
CA TYR A 114 4.75 -4.60 7.17
C TYR A 114 3.54 -4.49 6.23
N GLY A 115 3.67 -3.73 5.15
CA GLY A 115 2.63 -3.69 4.12
C GLY A 115 1.36 -2.89 4.46
N ALA A 116 1.41 -2.06 5.52
CA ALA A 116 0.24 -1.34 6.05
C ALA A 116 -0.24 -0.15 5.19
N GLY A 117 0.16 -0.07 3.93
CA GLY A 117 -0.30 0.96 2.99
C GLY A 117 0.38 2.33 3.12
N PRO A 118 0.02 3.30 2.24
CA PRO A 118 0.73 4.57 2.11
C PRO A 118 0.50 5.55 3.27
N ASN A 119 -0.48 5.29 4.13
CA ASN A 119 -0.80 6.12 5.30
C ASN A 119 -0.22 5.56 6.60
N SER A 120 0.80 4.71 6.50
CA SER A 120 1.45 4.09 7.65
C SER A 120 2.90 4.53 7.75
N TYR A 121 3.41 4.55 8.97
CA TYR A 121 4.80 4.79 9.29
C TYR A 121 5.25 3.83 10.38
N LEU A 122 6.34 3.11 10.13
CA LEU A 122 6.92 2.18 11.06
C LEU A 122 8.43 2.37 11.14
N SER A 123 8.91 2.61 12.35
CA SER A 123 10.32 2.64 12.71
C SER A 123 10.53 1.90 14.03
N THR A 124 11.76 1.75 14.47
CA THR A 124 12.05 1.16 15.79
C THR A 124 11.68 2.05 16.96
N GLU A 125 11.36 3.31 16.71
CA GLU A 125 10.98 4.28 17.73
C GLU A 125 9.54 4.72 17.64
N THR A 126 8.89 4.60 16.47
CA THR A 126 7.56 5.17 16.26
C THR A 126 6.73 4.31 15.31
N VAL A 127 5.49 4.10 15.69
CA VAL A 127 4.46 3.46 14.88
C VAL A 127 3.32 4.44 14.67
N TYR A 128 2.85 4.55 13.45
CA TYR A 128 1.58 5.16 13.10
C TYR A 128 0.90 4.34 12.02
N GLN A 129 -0.36 4.03 12.23
CA GLN A 129 -1.19 3.33 11.25
C GLN A 129 -2.60 3.89 11.24
N LEU A 130 -3.13 4.13 10.05
CA LEU A 130 -4.53 4.44 9.81
C LEU A 130 -5.20 3.19 9.25
N ILE A 131 -6.05 2.57 10.06
CA ILE A 131 -6.87 1.42 9.67
C ILE A 131 -8.23 1.96 9.29
N LYS A 132 -8.68 1.61 8.09
CA LYS A 132 -10.00 1.97 7.58
C LYS A 132 -10.82 0.71 7.44
N PRO A 133 -12.15 0.79 7.63
CA PRO A 133 -13.02 -0.30 7.24
C PRO A 133 -12.71 -0.69 5.78
N GLU A 134 -12.46 -1.95 5.52
CA GLU A 134 -12.43 -2.42 4.15
C GLU A 134 -13.87 -2.46 3.65
N THR A 135 -14.16 -1.71 2.59
CA THR A 135 -15.37 -1.94 1.81
C THR A 135 -15.19 -3.29 1.13
N VAL A 136 -15.83 -4.31 1.68
CA VAL A 136 -15.84 -5.62 1.07
C VAL A 136 -16.70 -5.51 -0.17
N ASP A 137 -16.06 -5.33 -1.34
CA ASP A 137 -16.67 -5.56 -2.65
C ASP A 137 -16.91 -7.07 -2.81
N SER A 138 -17.79 -7.62 -1.99
CA SER A 138 -18.15 -9.03 -2.06
C SER A 138 -19.59 -9.16 -2.57
N ALA A 139 -19.76 -10.01 -3.55
CA ALA A 139 -21.07 -10.49 -4.00
C ALA A 139 -21.82 -11.30 -2.91
N ALA A 140 -21.32 -11.37 -1.69
CA ALA A 140 -21.98 -11.95 -0.54
C ALA A 140 -22.77 -10.85 0.18
N ASP A 141 -24.06 -11.08 0.33
CA ASP A 141 -24.93 -10.23 1.16
C ASP A 141 -24.53 -10.37 2.63
N LEU A 142 -23.75 -9.39 3.12
CA LEU A 142 -23.26 -9.34 4.50
C LEU A 142 -24.22 -8.61 5.44
N SER A 143 -25.43 -8.28 4.96
CA SER A 143 -26.44 -7.55 5.78
C SER A 143 -26.90 -8.33 7.02
N ALA A 144 -26.69 -9.64 7.04
CA ALA A 144 -27.03 -10.52 8.19
C ALA A 144 -25.85 -10.68 9.19
N VAL A 145 -24.69 -10.08 8.92
CA VAL A 145 -23.49 -10.25 9.76
C VAL A 145 -23.34 -9.03 10.68
N ASN A 146 -23.41 -9.26 11.98
CA ASN A 146 -23.08 -8.22 12.96
C ASN A 146 -21.54 -8.09 13.05
N THR A 147 -20.96 -7.06 12.43
CA THR A 147 -19.52 -6.78 12.46
C THR A 147 -19.05 -6.09 13.74
N ASP A 148 -19.97 -5.67 14.61
CA ASP A 148 -19.66 -4.95 15.84
C ASP A 148 -18.89 -5.78 16.86
N ASP A 149 -18.97 -7.12 16.76
CA ASP A 149 -18.32 -8.06 17.68
C ASP A 149 -16.96 -8.58 17.19
N ILE A 150 -16.51 -8.17 15.98
CA ILE A 150 -15.22 -8.59 15.46
C ILE A 150 -14.18 -7.53 15.77
N GLU A 151 -13.28 -7.85 16.68
CA GLU A 151 -12.15 -7.01 17.03
C GLU A 151 -10.84 -7.62 16.54
N MET A 152 -9.96 -6.77 16.02
CA MET A 152 -8.58 -7.14 15.74
C MET A 152 -7.70 -6.59 16.87
N ASN A 153 -6.92 -7.46 17.51
CA ASN A 153 -5.93 -7.02 18.49
C ASN A 153 -4.61 -6.74 17.77
N ILE A 154 -4.06 -5.56 17.97
CA ILE A 154 -2.77 -5.18 17.43
C ILE A 154 -1.84 -4.80 18.56
N THR A 155 -0.68 -5.46 18.61
CA THR A 155 0.31 -5.25 19.66
C THR A 155 1.66 -4.89 19.07
N PHE A 156 2.25 -3.81 19.58
CA PHE A 156 3.63 -3.42 19.24
C PHE A 156 4.50 -3.45 20.48
N THR A 157 5.62 -4.18 20.40
CA THR A 157 6.66 -4.20 21.43
C THR A 157 7.88 -3.44 20.93
N PHE A 158 8.32 -2.46 21.70
CA PHE A 158 9.46 -1.59 21.41
C PHE A 158 10.70 -1.97 22.22
N PRO A 159 11.90 -1.67 21.73
CA PRO A 159 13.13 -1.92 22.48
C PRO A 159 13.33 -0.95 23.66
N LYS A 160 12.63 0.18 23.69
CA LYS A 160 12.67 1.21 24.72
C LYS A 160 11.27 1.51 25.25
N GLU A 161 11.17 2.20 26.38
CA GLU A 161 9.91 2.64 26.94
C GLU A 161 9.18 3.62 26.00
N ILE A 162 7.89 3.42 25.88
CA ILE A 162 6.98 4.28 25.11
C ILE A 162 6.69 5.53 25.91
N VAL A 163 6.91 6.69 25.31
CA VAL A 163 6.71 7.99 25.93
C VAL A 163 5.37 8.64 25.59
N SER A 164 4.76 8.21 24.46
CA SER A 164 3.43 8.69 24.06
C SER A 164 2.73 7.64 23.21
N THR A 165 1.44 7.42 23.49
CA THR A 165 0.58 6.50 22.74
C THR A 165 -0.90 6.85 22.95
N ASN A 166 -1.75 6.39 22.06
CA ASN A 166 -3.21 6.36 22.21
C ASN A 166 -3.77 4.95 22.47
N GLY A 167 -2.89 3.97 22.69
CA GLY A 167 -3.25 2.58 23.05
C GLY A 167 -3.04 2.27 24.52
N THR A 168 -3.31 1.02 24.90
CA THR A 168 -3.13 0.51 26.27
C THR A 168 -1.69 0.04 26.47
N LEU A 169 -1.00 0.62 27.46
CA LEU A 169 0.38 0.28 27.80
C LEU A 169 0.46 -0.93 28.75
N SER A 170 1.47 -1.78 28.52
CA SER A 170 1.92 -2.78 29.52
C SER A 170 2.60 -2.13 30.74
N ALA A 171 2.76 -2.90 31.79
CA ALA A 171 3.41 -2.43 33.04
C ALA A 171 4.87 -1.98 32.81
N ASP A 172 5.62 -2.64 31.92
CA ASP A 172 6.99 -2.29 31.55
C ASP A 172 7.09 -1.11 30.56
N LYS A 173 5.97 -0.56 30.15
CA LYS A 173 5.83 0.53 29.18
C LYS A 173 6.50 0.28 27.81
N LYS A 174 6.84 -0.95 27.49
CA LYS A 174 7.49 -1.29 26.22
C LYS A 174 6.53 -1.89 25.20
N THR A 175 5.38 -2.33 25.65
CA THR A 175 4.36 -2.92 24.79
C THR A 175 3.10 -2.06 24.83
N VAL A 176 2.51 -1.82 23.67
CA VAL A 176 1.21 -1.16 23.53
C VAL A 176 0.26 -2.06 22.73
N SER A 177 -0.96 -2.15 23.21
CA SER A 177 -2.03 -2.94 22.58
C SER A 177 -3.20 -2.04 22.18
N TYR A 178 -3.83 -2.41 21.08
CA TYR A 178 -4.99 -1.76 20.51
C TYR A 178 -6.05 -2.81 20.19
N LYS A 179 -7.30 -2.50 20.56
CA LYS A 179 -8.47 -3.19 20.03
C LYS A 179 -9.02 -2.38 18.88
N VAL A 180 -9.06 -2.97 17.71
CA VAL A 180 -9.44 -2.28 16.48
C VAL A 180 -10.73 -2.88 15.95
N PRO A 181 -11.85 -2.13 16.06
CA PRO A 181 -13.10 -2.54 15.45
C PRO A 181 -12.98 -2.50 13.92
N LEU A 182 -13.56 -3.47 13.22
CA LEU A 182 -13.45 -3.57 11.77
C LEU A 182 -14.39 -2.62 11.02
N ASP A 183 -15.43 -2.11 11.69
CA ASP A 183 -16.46 -1.21 11.15
C ASP A 183 -16.05 0.27 11.17
N LYS A 184 -15.00 0.64 11.93
CA LYS A 184 -14.61 2.05 12.17
C LYS A 184 -13.18 2.35 11.74
N THR A 185 -12.98 3.58 11.28
CA THR A 185 -11.62 4.10 11.07
C THR A 185 -10.91 4.28 12.39
N THR A 186 -9.78 3.62 12.57
CA THR A 186 -8.98 3.68 13.80
C THR A 186 -7.56 4.16 13.50
N GLU A 187 -7.07 5.11 14.30
CA GLU A 187 -5.68 5.57 14.27
C GLU A 187 -4.90 4.94 15.42
N LEU A 188 -3.78 4.30 15.07
CA LEU A 188 -2.83 3.75 16.04
C LEU A 188 -1.59 4.63 16.07
N PHE A 189 -1.14 4.98 17.26
CA PHE A 189 0.08 5.76 17.46
C PHE A 189 0.81 5.36 18.72
N ALA A 190 2.11 5.08 18.61
CA ALA A 190 3.01 4.94 19.74
C ALA A 190 4.41 5.40 19.38
N THR A 191 5.11 6.02 20.31
CA THR A 191 6.49 6.45 20.12
C THR A 191 7.31 6.38 21.39
N THR A 192 8.60 6.03 21.23
CA THR A 192 9.64 6.13 22.27
C THR A 192 10.46 7.41 22.15
N ASN A 193 10.16 8.23 21.13
CA ASN A 193 10.88 9.49 20.83
C ASN A 193 10.10 10.69 21.37
N LYS A 194 10.67 11.38 22.36
CA LYS A 194 10.08 12.57 23.00
C LYS A 194 9.79 13.72 22.02
N ASN A 195 10.50 13.78 20.90
CA ASN A 195 10.37 14.84 19.90
C ASN A 195 9.33 14.49 18.80
N GLU A 196 8.72 13.32 18.86
CA GLU A 196 7.69 12.93 17.90
C GLU A 196 6.30 12.94 18.52
N THR A 197 5.35 13.49 17.78
CA THR A 197 3.93 13.49 18.08
C THR A 197 3.17 12.83 16.93
N MET A 198 1.95 12.39 17.18
CA MET A 198 1.08 11.89 16.11
C MET A 198 0.96 12.89 14.95
N ALA A 199 0.83 14.19 15.25
CA ALA A 199 0.74 15.25 14.25
C ALA A 199 2.01 15.35 13.39
N SER A 200 3.20 15.26 14.03
CA SER A 200 4.48 15.30 13.30
C SER A 200 4.67 14.10 12.37
N VAL A 201 4.24 12.90 12.80
CA VAL A 201 4.30 11.68 12.00
C VAL A 201 3.31 11.74 10.83
N LYS A 202 2.08 12.21 11.06
CA LYS A 202 1.10 12.49 9.97
C LYS A 202 1.67 13.47 8.94
N ALA A 203 2.37 14.52 9.37
CA ALA A 203 3.03 15.47 8.48
C ALA A 203 4.16 14.81 7.65
N LYS A 204 4.97 13.90 8.25
CA LYS A 204 5.98 13.10 7.53
C LYS A 204 5.32 12.23 6.44
N ILE A 205 4.24 11.53 6.76
CA ILE A 205 3.49 10.69 5.82
C ILE A 205 2.93 11.55 4.69
N LYS A 206 2.27 12.67 5.00
CA LYS A 206 1.74 13.61 4.00
C LYS A 206 2.84 14.12 3.08
N LYS A 207 4.00 14.52 3.64
CA LYS A 207 5.17 14.94 2.86
C LYS A 207 5.69 13.81 1.97
N ALA A 208 5.71 12.56 2.45
CA ALA A 208 6.13 11.41 1.66
C ALA A 208 5.17 11.13 0.49
N ASN A 209 3.88 11.26 0.69
CA ASN A 209 2.85 11.00 -0.31
C ASN A 209 2.59 12.17 -1.28
N THR A 210 3.29 13.28 -1.15
CA THR A 210 3.12 14.46 -2.00
C THR A 210 4.42 14.86 -2.68
N ILE A 211 4.33 15.38 -3.89
CA ILE A 211 5.48 15.92 -4.62
C ILE A 211 5.07 17.18 -5.37
N ALA A 212 5.92 18.20 -5.30
CA ALA A 212 5.69 19.47 -5.96
C ALA A 212 5.74 19.35 -7.50
N ASN A 213 4.98 20.19 -8.18
CA ASN A 213 5.02 20.24 -9.64
C ASN A 213 6.35 20.80 -10.12
N THR A 214 6.92 20.21 -11.17
CA THR A 214 8.03 20.82 -11.88
C THR A 214 7.54 22.01 -12.74
N LYS A 215 8.46 22.84 -13.21
CA LYS A 215 8.18 23.94 -14.16
C LYS A 215 9.04 23.74 -15.40
N ILE A 216 8.41 23.70 -16.58
CA ILE A 216 9.14 23.69 -17.85
C ILE A 216 9.78 25.06 -18.04
N THR A 217 11.11 25.13 -17.97
CA THR A 217 11.88 26.39 -18.03
C THR A 217 12.19 26.79 -19.46
N LYS A 218 12.53 25.83 -20.31
CA LYS A 218 12.94 26.11 -21.68
C LYS A 218 12.68 24.92 -22.61
N THR A 219 12.25 25.22 -23.84
CA THR A 219 12.23 24.26 -24.95
C THR A 219 13.09 24.83 -26.07
N LYS A 220 14.22 24.20 -26.34
CA LYS A 220 15.16 24.60 -27.39
C LYS A 220 15.05 23.64 -28.58
N VAL A 221 14.63 24.12 -29.73
CA VAL A 221 14.59 23.33 -30.96
C VAL A 221 15.97 23.44 -31.63
N LYS A 222 16.62 22.28 -31.87
CA LYS A 222 17.86 22.25 -32.63
C LYS A 222 17.53 22.39 -34.11
N LYS A 223 18.04 23.42 -34.76
CA LYS A 223 18.00 23.56 -36.22
C LYS A 223 18.93 22.51 -36.82
N THR A 224 18.44 21.72 -37.75
CA THR A 224 19.25 20.83 -38.57
C THR A 224 19.42 21.40 -39.96
N SER A 225 20.53 21.10 -40.61
CA SER A 225 20.84 21.56 -41.97
C SER A 225 19.77 21.13 -42.99
N ALA A 226 19.74 21.74 -44.14
CA ALA A 226 18.74 21.49 -45.18
C ALA A 226 18.64 20.00 -45.62
N LYS A 227 19.71 19.25 -45.49
CA LYS A 227 19.78 17.82 -45.86
C LYS A 227 19.15 16.84 -44.88
N VAL A 228 18.78 17.25 -43.62
CA VAL A 228 18.24 16.36 -42.61
C VAL A 228 16.71 16.52 -42.49
N LYS A 229 15.96 15.46 -42.79
CA LYS A 229 14.47 15.45 -42.76
C LYS A 229 13.88 15.56 -41.35
N THR A 230 14.64 15.37 -40.29
CA THR A 230 14.16 15.32 -38.90
C THR A 230 14.87 16.33 -38.02
N THR A 231 14.14 16.85 -37.02
CA THR A 231 14.66 17.80 -36.04
C THR A 231 14.51 17.25 -34.62
N SER A 232 15.16 17.89 -33.67
CA SER A 232 15.01 17.56 -32.26
C SER A 232 14.64 18.79 -31.44
N ALA A 233 14.04 18.56 -30.27
CA ALA A 233 13.76 19.60 -29.29
C ALA A 233 14.22 19.14 -27.91
N THR A 234 15.03 19.98 -27.26
CA THR A 234 15.44 19.77 -25.86
C THR A 234 14.51 20.54 -24.94
N ILE A 235 13.85 19.80 -24.06
CA ILE A 235 12.94 20.33 -23.04
C ILE A 235 13.74 20.39 -21.73
N LYS A 236 13.87 21.58 -21.14
CA LYS A 236 14.49 21.80 -19.84
C LYS A 236 13.43 22.17 -18.83
N PHE A 237 13.53 21.64 -17.63
CA PHE A 237 12.61 21.89 -16.54
C PHE A 237 13.35 22.07 -15.21
N ARG A 238 12.64 22.65 -14.22
CA ARG A 238 13.23 22.90 -12.89
C ARG A 238 13.35 21.58 -12.12
N LYS A 239 14.44 21.45 -11.37
CA LYS A 239 14.58 20.34 -10.41
C LYS A 239 13.49 20.45 -9.36
N VAL A 240 12.92 19.32 -8.96
CA VAL A 240 11.98 19.18 -7.83
C VAL A 240 12.71 18.45 -6.72
N SER A 241 12.59 18.94 -5.50
CA SER A 241 13.14 18.25 -4.31
C SER A 241 12.54 16.85 -4.23
N ASP A 242 13.33 15.89 -3.78
CA ASP A 242 12.96 14.48 -3.57
C ASP A 242 12.54 13.71 -4.85
N ALA A 243 12.58 14.36 -6.03
CA ALA A 243 12.29 13.67 -7.29
C ALA A 243 13.43 12.69 -7.65
N VAL A 244 13.08 11.41 -7.83
CA VAL A 244 14.00 10.36 -8.28
C VAL A 244 14.09 10.30 -9.79
N SER A 245 13.04 10.75 -10.50
CA SER A 245 13.00 10.83 -11.95
C SER A 245 11.88 11.75 -12.44
N TYR A 246 11.84 11.94 -13.75
CA TYR A 246 10.81 12.73 -14.44
C TYR A 246 10.26 11.93 -15.61
N GLU A 247 8.97 12.06 -15.83
CA GLU A 247 8.33 11.57 -17.04
C GLU A 247 8.05 12.71 -18.01
N VAL A 248 8.37 12.47 -19.27
CA VAL A 248 8.18 13.41 -20.37
C VAL A 248 7.34 12.77 -21.45
N GLN A 249 6.31 13.46 -21.90
CA GLN A 249 5.54 13.03 -23.07
C GLN A 249 5.57 14.15 -24.12
N CYS A 250 5.65 13.75 -25.39
CA CYS A 250 5.59 14.68 -26.52
C CYS A 250 4.64 14.11 -27.58
N SER A 251 3.72 14.95 -28.07
CA SER A 251 2.69 14.54 -29.02
C SER A 251 2.33 15.71 -29.96
N THR A 252 1.78 15.41 -31.12
CA THR A 252 1.09 16.38 -31.97
C THR A 252 -0.35 16.62 -31.52
N SER A 253 -0.91 15.74 -30.70
CA SER A 253 -2.23 15.89 -30.07
C SER A 253 -2.14 16.63 -28.73
N LYS A 254 -2.99 17.65 -28.52
CA LYS A 254 -3.15 18.38 -27.25
C LYS A 254 -3.64 17.46 -26.11
N LYS A 255 -4.37 16.39 -26.44
CA LYS A 255 -4.90 15.41 -25.51
C LYS A 255 -3.85 14.35 -25.13
N PHE A 256 -2.69 14.32 -25.78
CA PHE A 256 -1.63 13.31 -25.59
C PHE A 256 -2.09 11.87 -25.87
N THR A 257 -3.10 11.69 -26.67
CA THR A 257 -3.59 10.37 -27.09
C THR A 257 -2.44 9.58 -27.72
N LYS A 258 -2.24 8.33 -27.32
CA LYS A 258 -1.16 7.42 -27.77
C LYS A 258 0.26 8.02 -27.63
N ALA A 259 0.46 9.02 -26.75
CA ALA A 259 1.80 9.57 -26.50
C ALA A 259 2.65 8.59 -25.70
N LYS A 260 3.86 8.32 -26.17
CA LYS A 260 4.84 7.51 -25.43
C LYS A 260 5.37 8.29 -24.24
N THR A 261 5.40 7.65 -23.07
CA THR A 261 6.05 8.19 -21.87
C THR A 261 7.53 7.85 -21.89
N LEU A 262 8.35 8.85 -21.68
CA LEU A 262 9.80 8.75 -21.65
C LEU A 262 10.29 9.16 -20.25
N THR A 263 11.19 8.40 -19.66
CA THR A 263 11.70 8.66 -18.30
C THR A 263 13.13 9.18 -18.35
N THR A 264 13.45 10.12 -17.44
CA THR A 264 14.80 10.66 -17.27
C THR A 264 15.08 11.04 -15.82
N LYS A 265 16.32 10.81 -15.36
CA LYS A 265 16.82 11.34 -14.06
C LYS A 265 17.36 12.77 -14.17
N LYS A 266 17.57 13.27 -15.40
CA LYS A 266 18.10 14.62 -15.67
C LYS A 266 16.96 15.63 -15.75
N THR A 267 17.24 16.90 -15.49
CA THR A 267 16.30 18.02 -15.63
C THR A 267 16.14 18.50 -17.08
N SER A 268 16.49 17.67 -18.03
CA SER A 268 16.30 17.91 -19.46
C SER A 268 16.09 16.60 -20.22
N TYR A 269 15.32 16.67 -21.28
CA TYR A 269 15.10 15.56 -22.19
C TYR A 269 15.09 16.03 -23.64
N THR A 270 15.75 15.30 -24.55
CA THR A 270 15.76 15.64 -25.99
C THR A 270 14.89 14.67 -26.76
N VAL A 271 13.78 15.18 -27.29
CA VAL A 271 12.89 14.45 -28.20
C VAL A 271 13.48 14.54 -29.61
N LYS A 272 13.70 13.40 -30.25
CA LYS A 272 14.26 13.27 -31.60
C LYS A 272 13.16 12.92 -32.62
N LYS A 273 13.51 12.95 -33.91
CA LYS A 273 12.65 12.57 -35.05
C LYS A 273 11.36 13.40 -35.17
N LEU A 274 11.43 14.71 -34.83
CA LEU A 274 10.32 15.63 -34.96
C LEU A 274 10.19 16.10 -36.43
N LYS A 275 8.95 16.17 -36.94
CA LYS A 275 8.64 16.59 -38.32
C LYS A 275 8.59 18.11 -38.42
N LYS A 276 9.17 18.69 -39.50
CA LYS A 276 9.10 20.13 -39.81
C LYS A 276 7.66 20.56 -40.06
N GLY A 277 7.35 21.81 -39.77
CA GLY A 277 6.02 22.41 -39.97
C GLY A 277 4.96 22.00 -38.90
N LYS A 278 5.23 21.02 -38.06
CA LYS A 278 4.26 20.54 -37.06
C LYS A 278 4.37 21.30 -35.74
N LYS A 279 3.22 21.47 -35.08
CA LYS A 279 3.13 21.91 -33.68
C LYS A 279 3.17 20.68 -32.80
N TYR A 280 3.95 20.75 -31.71
CA TYR A 280 4.07 19.71 -30.70
C TYR A 280 3.63 20.24 -29.35
N TYR A 281 3.03 19.36 -28.57
CA TYR A 281 2.71 19.55 -27.15
C TYR A 281 3.64 18.67 -26.34
N VAL A 282 4.16 19.20 -25.26
CA VAL A 282 5.00 18.48 -24.30
C VAL A 282 4.42 18.62 -22.92
N ARG A 283 4.47 17.58 -22.14
CA ARG A 283 4.19 17.62 -20.71
C ARG A 283 5.23 16.87 -19.91
N VAL A 284 5.47 17.36 -18.70
CA VAL A 284 6.46 16.81 -17.78
C VAL A 284 5.82 16.68 -16.41
N ARG A 285 6.11 15.60 -15.70
CA ARG A 285 5.81 15.44 -14.27
C ARG A 285 7.02 14.86 -13.55
N ALA A 286 7.15 15.19 -12.27
CA ALA A 286 8.14 14.62 -11.39
C ALA A 286 7.62 13.33 -10.76
N LYS A 287 8.52 12.41 -10.43
CA LYS A 287 8.24 11.16 -9.74
C LYS A 287 9.19 11.00 -8.55
N LYS A 288 8.66 10.53 -7.42
CA LYS A 288 9.42 10.05 -6.26
C LYS A 288 8.82 8.76 -5.72
N LEU A 289 9.44 8.17 -4.72
CA LEU A 289 8.89 7.06 -3.94
C LEU A 289 8.34 7.59 -2.61
N ASN A 290 7.25 7.00 -2.14
CA ASN A 290 6.72 7.23 -0.79
C ASN A 290 7.41 6.30 0.24
N LEU A 291 6.89 6.26 1.47
CA LEU A 291 7.48 5.46 2.57
C LEU A 291 7.35 3.95 2.34
N ILE A 292 6.45 3.51 1.48
CA ILE A 292 6.27 2.11 1.08
C ILE A 292 6.80 1.82 -0.33
N GLU A 293 7.69 2.69 -0.83
CA GLU A 293 8.35 2.58 -2.14
C GLU A 293 7.39 2.59 -3.34
N GLU A 294 6.20 3.14 -3.20
CA GLU A 294 5.28 3.35 -4.32
C GLU A 294 5.56 4.66 -5.04
N ASP A 295 5.29 4.66 -6.34
CA ASP A 295 5.46 5.82 -7.19
C ASP A 295 4.45 6.94 -6.85
N VAL A 296 4.95 8.10 -6.48
CA VAL A 296 4.19 9.34 -6.28
C VAL A 296 4.50 10.31 -7.40
N TYR A 297 3.48 10.81 -8.07
CA TYR A 297 3.62 11.70 -9.22
C TYR A 297 3.10 13.09 -8.94
N SER A 298 3.82 14.10 -9.44
CA SER A 298 3.30 15.46 -9.52
C SER A 298 2.22 15.60 -10.61
N LYS A 299 1.46 16.68 -10.58
CA LYS A 299 0.60 17.03 -11.73
C LYS A 299 1.43 17.27 -12.98
N TRP A 300 0.85 16.99 -14.15
CA TRP A 300 1.47 17.28 -15.44
C TRP A 300 1.55 18.77 -15.70
N VAL A 301 2.73 19.29 -15.99
CA VAL A 301 2.94 20.65 -16.49
C VAL A 301 3.12 20.60 -18.00
N LYS A 302 2.36 21.42 -18.73
CA LYS A 302 2.25 21.37 -20.19
C LYS A 302 2.89 22.60 -20.84
N LYS A 303 3.48 22.42 -22.04
CA LYS A 303 3.95 23.49 -22.93
C LYS A 303 3.80 23.04 -24.39
N SER A 304 3.76 23.99 -25.31
CA SER A 304 3.76 23.69 -26.74
C SER A 304 4.89 24.45 -27.47
N PHE A 305 5.32 23.89 -28.59
CA PHE A 305 6.28 24.53 -29.49
C PHE A 305 6.03 24.12 -30.94
N LYS A 306 6.50 24.91 -31.89
CA LYS A 306 6.35 24.65 -33.33
C LYS A 306 7.72 24.40 -33.94
N ILE A 307 7.82 23.39 -34.77
CA ILE A 307 8.99 23.19 -35.65
C ILE A 307 8.75 23.98 -36.90
N LYS A 308 9.62 24.97 -37.17
CA LYS A 308 9.49 25.80 -38.37
C LYS A 308 9.64 24.95 -39.65
N ALA A 309 8.84 25.24 -40.66
CA ALA A 309 9.02 24.70 -41.99
C ALA A 309 10.34 25.22 -42.61
N SER A 310 10.95 24.48 -43.50
CA SER A 310 12.03 25.03 -44.34
C SER A 310 11.45 26.16 -45.20
N LYS A 311 12.13 27.31 -45.30
CA LYS A 311 11.80 28.28 -46.33
C LYS A 311 11.96 27.58 -47.67
N LYS A 312 10.92 27.55 -48.52
CA LYS A 312 11.09 27.23 -49.93
C LYS A 312 11.98 28.34 -50.53
N THR A 313 13.17 28.01 -50.93
CA THR A 313 13.97 28.89 -51.80
C THR A 313 13.16 29.00 -53.07
N LYS A 314 12.60 30.15 -53.36
CA LYS A 314 12.07 30.45 -54.72
C LYS A 314 13.29 30.29 -55.66
N LYS A 315 13.18 29.40 -56.59
CA LYS A 315 14.02 29.42 -57.80
C LYS A 315 13.57 30.57 -58.67
#